data_78e4b321e16c45317d1ed0288ef8589c
#
_entry.id   78e4b321e16c45317d1ed0288ef8589c
#
_cell.length_a   1.000
_cell.length_b   1.000
_cell.length_c   1.000
_cell.angle_alpha   90.00
_cell.angle_beta   90.00
_cell.angle_gamma   90.00
#
_symmetry.space_group_name_H-M   'P 1'
#
loop_
_entity.id
_entity.type
_entity.pdbx_description
1 polymer ?
#
loop_
_entity_poly.entity_id
_entity_poly.type
_entity_poly.pdbx_seq_one_letter_code
_entity_poly.pdbx_strand_id
1 'polypeptide(L)'
;MRRYNYIFDGTLKAGHDFTYKYDPKDPFCLLSVDAKEYRSSTEEVDTTHREHSYAFDGNGNLVLQLSDLEERIDSASFADTAAMQVRQYLWDEDNHLLAINDNGFVSNYFYDAAGERTVKISAPDLSVFVNGAEALKNDSALVKFVGYVSPYLVVSNGGRYTKHIYAGTQRIASKVGDIESFGADPRRVEYAGANLK
;
A
#
# COMPACT_ATOMS: atom_id res chain seq x y z
N MET A 1 17.81 -16.16 -8.11
CA MET A 1 17.85 -15.17 -9.20
C MET A 1 16.66 -15.38 -10.12
N ARG A 2 15.98 -14.31 -10.49
CA ARG A 2 14.87 -14.33 -11.44
C ARG A 2 15.16 -13.29 -12.52
N ARG A 3 15.09 -13.71 -13.81
CA ARG A 3 15.38 -12.84 -14.96
C ARG A 3 14.19 -12.87 -15.91
N TYR A 4 13.82 -11.72 -16.44
CA TYR A 4 12.87 -11.56 -17.54
C TYR A 4 13.40 -10.52 -18.52
N ASN A 5 13.39 -10.86 -19.80
CA ASN A 5 13.79 -9.96 -20.88
C ASN A 5 12.72 -9.95 -21.97
N TYR A 6 12.25 -8.77 -22.33
CA TYR A 6 11.41 -8.55 -23.50
C TYR A 6 12.27 -8.00 -24.63
N ILE A 7 12.41 -8.80 -25.68
CA ILE A 7 13.21 -8.46 -26.86
C ILE A 7 12.24 -8.29 -28.04
N PHE A 8 12.35 -7.17 -28.74
CA PHE A 8 11.63 -6.90 -29.96
C PHE A 8 12.61 -6.49 -31.06
N ASP A 9 12.52 -7.12 -32.21
CA ASP A 9 13.42 -6.91 -33.40
C ASP A 9 14.90 -7.00 -33.00
N GLY A 10 15.25 -8.03 -32.22
CA GLY A 10 16.63 -8.27 -31.75
C GLY A 10 17.15 -7.29 -30.71
N THR A 11 16.36 -6.32 -30.30
CA THR A 11 16.74 -5.28 -29.33
C THR A 11 16.02 -5.51 -27.99
N LEU A 12 16.75 -5.39 -26.88
CA LEU A 12 16.16 -5.41 -25.54
C LEU A 12 15.27 -4.17 -25.35
N LYS A 13 13.99 -4.35 -25.10
CA LYS A 13 13.01 -3.27 -24.87
C LYS A 13 12.69 -3.06 -23.40
N ALA A 14 12.58 -4.13 -22.65
CA ALA A 14 12.37 -4.09 -21.21
C ALA A 14 12.86 -5.39 -20.57
N GLY A 15 13.17 -5.36 -19.31
CA GLY A 15 13.56 -6.56 -18.57
C GLY A 15 13.84 -6.28 -17.11
N HIS A 16 14.08 -7.34 -16.36
CA HIS A 16 14.54 -7.23 -14.98
C HIS A 16 15.39 -8.43 -14.59
N ASP A 17 16.34 -8.19 -13.70
CA ASP A 17 17.13 -9.17 -12.99
C ASP A 17 16.93 -8.98 -11.49
N PHE A 18 16.38 -9.98 -10.78
CA PHE A 18 16.22 -9.97 -9.34
C PHE A 18 17.09 -11.05 -8.71
N THR A 19 17.96 -10.64 -7.78
CA THR A 19 18.76 -11.53 -6.97
C THR A 19 18.29 -11.49 -5.54
N TYR A 20 17.88 -12.62 -5.00
CA TYR A 20 17.34 -12.77 -3.65
C TYR A 20 18.41 -13.35 -2.72
N LYS A 21 18.56 -12.74 -1.54
CA LYS A 21 19.42 -13.26 -0.46
C LYS A 21 18.54 -13.64 0.72
N TYR A 22 18.67 -14.87 1.18
CA TYR A 22 17.94 -15.41 2.31
C TYR A 22 18.87 -15.63 3.49
N ASP A 23 18.31 -15.70 4.70
CA ASP A 23 19.06 -16.03 5.91
C ASP A 23 19.61 -17.48 5.77
N PRO A 24 20.92 -17.70 5.98
CA PRO A 24 21.49 -19.05 5.96
C PRO A 24 20.91 -20.01 7.01
N LYS A 25 20.32 -19.47 8.10
CA LYS A 25 19.70 -20.24 9.18
C LYS A 25 18.21 -20.47 8.97
N ASP A 26 17.55 -19.56 8.23
CA ASP A 26 16.13 -19.64 7.89
C ASP A 26 15.91 -19.35 6.41
N PRO A 27 15.76 -20.39 5.58
CA PRO A 27 15.60 -20.25 4.12
C PRO A 27 14.31 -19.54 3.70
N PHE A 28 13.36 -19.32 4.61
CA PHE A 28 12.13 -18.56 4.35
C PHE A 28 12.27 -17.07 4.70
N CYS A 29 13.30 -16.69 5.44
CA CYS A 29 13.59 -15.31 5.79
C CYS A 29 14.38 -14.62 4.68
N LEU A 30 13.70 -13.75 3.91
CA LEU A 30 14.32 -12.96 2.85
C LEU A 30 15.02 -11.74 3.46
N LEU A 31 16.35 -11.66 3.35
CA LEU A 31 17.15 -10.55 3.88
C LEU A 31 17.25 -9.37 2.91
N SER A 32 17.48 -9.65 1.62
CA SER A 32 17.53 -8.58 0.62
C SER A 32 17.19 -9.04 -0.79
N VAL A 33 16.80 -8.06 -1.61
CA VAL A 33 16.60 -8.19 -3.05
C VAL A 33 17.42 -7.14 -3.76
N ASP A 34 18.31 -7.57 -4.63
CA ASP A 34 19.00 -6.73 -5.60
C ASP A 34 18.16 -6.75 -6.89
N ALA A 35 17.59 -5.61 -7.25
CA ALA A 35 16.67 -5.45 -8.37
C ALA A 35 17.30 -4.57 -9.45
N LYS A 36 17.49 -5.12 -10.64
CA LYS A 36 17.92 -4.38 -11.84
C LYS A 36 16.80 -4.39 -12.85
N GLU A 37 16.35 -3.21 -13.24
CA GLU A 37 15.31 -3.03 -14.25
C GLU A 37 15.90 -2.34 -15.48
N TYR A 38 15.53 -2.83 -16.64
CA TYR A 38 15.99 -2.33 -17.93
C TYR A 38 14.81 -1.79 -18.72
N ARG A 39 14.95 -0.57 -19.23
CA ARG A 39 14.01 0.03 -20.18
C ARG A 39 14.77 0.62 -21.35
N SER A 40 14.36 0.31 -22.57
CA SER A 40 14.91 0.91 -23.77
C SER A 40 14.04 2.09 -24.18
N SER A 41 14.62 3.27 -24.25
CA SER A 41 14.12 4.36 -25.06
C SER A 41 14.67 4.24 -26.50
N THR A 42 14.36 5.19 -27.37
CA THR A 42 14.66 5.09 -28.83
C THR A 42 16.15 4.92 -29.17
N GLU A 43 17.08 5.22 -28.28
CA GLU A 43 18.52 5.16 -28.57
C GLU A 43 19.37 4.56 -27.44
N GLU A 44 18.88 4.46 -26.20
CA GLU A 44 19.65 3.98 -25.05
C GLU A 44 18.87 2.98 -24.20
N VAL A 45 19.58 2.04 -23.56
CA VAL A 45 19.04 1.15 -22.53
C VAL A 45 19.27 1.81 -21.18
N ASP A 46 18.18 2.28 -20.58
CA ASP A 46 18.19 2.83 -19.25
C ASP A 46 18.14 1.66 -18.23
N THR A 47 19.05 1.69 -17.27
CA THR A 47 19.15 0.66 -16.22
C THR A 47 18.95 1.31 -14.87
N THR A 48 17.91 0.86 -14.16
CA THR A 48 17.68 1.26 -12.77
C THR A 48 18.13 0.12 -11.87
N HIS A 49 18.92 0.45 -10.86
CA HIS A 49 19.36 -0.49 -9.82
C HIS A 49 18.78 -0.06 -8.49
N ARG A 50 18.19 -1.02 -7.74
CA ARG A 50 17.63 -0.80 -6.41
C ARG A 50 17.99 -1.96 -5.51
N GLU A 51 18.40 -1.67 -4.29
CA GLU A 51 18.56 -2.68 -3.25
C GLU A 51 17.42 -2.52 -2.22
N HIS A 52 16.77 -3.63 -1.91
CA HIS A 52 15.76 -3.70 -0.87
C HIS A 52 16.28 -4.61 0.24
N SER A 53 16.23 -4.14 1.49
CA SER A 53 16.60 -4.92 2.67
C SER A 53 15.41 -5.06 3.60
N TYR A 54 15.31 -6.20 4.28
CA TYR A 54 14.18 -6.58 5.10
C TYR A 54 14.63 -7.06 6.46
N ALA A 55 13.87 -6.72 7.51
CA ALA A 55 14.04 -7.30 8.84
C ALA A 55 12.70 -7.84 9.36
N PHE A 56 12.76 -8.93 10.10
CA PHE A 56 11.59 -9.62 10.64
C PHE A 56 11.68 -9.72 12.15
N ASP A 57 10.53 -9.81 12.81
CA ASP A 57 10.45 -10.12 14.24
C ASP A 57 10.60 -11.63 14.50
N GLY A 58 10.50 -12.01 15.79
CA GLY A 58 10.60 -13.43 16.20
C GLY A 58 9.43 -14.30 15.73
N ASN A 59 8.32 -13.71 15.29
CA ASN A 59 7.14 -14.40 14.75
C ASN A 59 7.19 -14.52 13.22
N GLY A 60 8.21 -13.91 12.57
CA GLY A 60 8.35 -13.89 11.12
C GLY A 60 7.60 -12.75 10.45
N ASN A 61 7.08 -11.77 11.20
CA ASN A 61 6.44 -10.58 10.63
C ASN A 61 7.50 -9.59 10.15
N LEU A 62 7.28 -8.98 8.98
CA LEU A 62 8.14 -7.93 8.47
C LEU A 62 8.03 -6.66 9.34
N VAL A 63 9.12 -6.22 9.95
CA VAL A 63 9.15 -5.02 10.80
C VAL A 63 9.83 -3.83 10.15
N LEU A 64 10.75 -4.07 9.21
CA LEU A 64 11.48 -3.02 8.52
C LEU A 64 11.73 -3.39 7.06
N GLN A 65 11.50 -2.44 6.19
CA GLN A 65 11.93 -2.47 4.80
C GLN A 65 12.72 -1.20 4.51
N LEU A 66 13.93 -1.36 4.01
CA LEU A 66 14.76 -0.29 3.47
C LEU A 66 14.84 -0.47 1.96
N SER A 67 14.71 0.62 1.21
CA SER A 67 14.84 0.59 -0.25
C SER A 67 15.67 1.79 -0.68
N ASP A 68 16.78 1.53 -1.35
CA ASP A 68 17.53 2.58 -1.99
C ASP A 68 16.77 3.05 -3.23
N LEU A 69 16.46 4.33 -3.27
CA LEU A 69 15.93 4.96 -4.46
C LEU A 69 17.14 5.53 -5.22
N GLU A 70 17.75 4.75 -6.09
CA GLU A 70 18.60 5.35 -7.13
C GLU A 70 17.69 6.10 -8.07
N GLU A 71 17.70 7.43 -7.97
CA GLU A 71 17.12 8.25 -9.01
C GLU A 71 17.93 8.10 -10.31
N ARG A 72 17.21 8.08 -11.41
CA ARG A 72 17.71 8.11 -12.78
C ARG A 72 18.84 9.13 -12.91
N ILE A 73 20.03 8.70 -13.25
CA ILE A 73 21.08 9.58 -13.74
C ILE A 73 20.73 9.93 -15.18
N ASP A 74 19.92 10.95 -15.38
CA ASP A 74 19.94 11.70 -16.62
C ASP A 74 21.24 12.48 -16.66
N SER A 75 22.02 12.29 -17.70
CA SER A 75 23.39 12.75 -17.88
C SER A 75 23.57 14.26 -17.94
N ALA A 76 22.68 15.04 -17.37
CA ALA A 76 22.82 16.50 -17.27
C ALA A 76 22.28 16.99 -15.94
N SER A 77 23.19 17.20 -15.00
CA SER A 77 23.06 18.00 -13.78
C SER A 77 22.41 17.35 -12.56
N PHE A 78 23.15 17.50 -11.48
CA PHE A 78 22.91 17.31 -10.05
C PHE A 78 23.25 15.93 -9.49
N ALA A 79 24.22 15.95 -8.57
CA ALA A 79 24.50 14.90 -7.61
C ALA A 79 23.24 14.67 -6.77
N ASP A 80 22.45 13.66 -7.08
CA ASP A 80 21.34 13.27 -6.28
C ASP A 80 21.80 12.43 -5.10
N THR A 81 21.47 12.91 -3.91
CA THR A 81 21.54 12.15 -2.67
C THR A 81 20.58 11.00 -2.84
N ALA A 82 21.08 9.76 -2.90
CA ALA A 82 20.27 8.56 -2.89
C ALA A 82 19.27 8.65 -1.74
N ALA A 83 18.01 8.87 -2.05
CA ALA A 83 16.96 8.95 -1.05
C ALA A 83 16.62 7.52 -0.61
N MET A 84 16.86 7.20 0.66
CA MET A 84 16.48 5.94 1.23
C MET A 84 14.99 5.97 1.61
N GLN A 85 14.20 5.08 1.07
CA GLN A 85 12.84 4.84 1.54
C GLN A 85 12.88 3.89 2.73
N VAL A 86 12.33 4.35 3.85
CA VAL A 86 12.23 3.57 5.09
C VAL A 86 10.76 3.25 5.34
N ARG A 87 10.42 1.97 5.40
CA ARG A 87 9.09 1.53 5.76
C ARG A 87 9.16 0.64 6.99
N GLN A 88 8.44 1.05 8.04
CA GLN A 88 8.36 0.36 9.32
C GLN A 88 6.97 -0.22 9.51
N TYR A 89 6.89 -1.39 10.14
CA TYR A 89 5.65 -2.11 10.41
C TYR A 89 5.56 -2.43 11.89
N LEU A 90 4.39 -2.23 12.46
CA LEU A 90 4.09 -2.56 13.85
C LEU A 90 3.00 -3.63 13.89
N TRP A 91 3.22 -4.69 14.67
CA TRP A 91 2.33 -5.83 14.81
C TRP A 91 1.95 -6.02 16.28
N ASP A 92 0.80 -6.65 16.54
CA ASP A 92 0.43 -7.12 17.86
C ASP A 92 0.85 -8.58 18.10
N GLU A 93 0.51 -9.11 19.28
CA GLU A 93 0.83 -10.48 19.68
C GLU A 93 0.08 -11.54 18.86
N ASP A 94 -1.04 -11.18 18.24
CA ASP A 94 -1.87 -12.03 17.38
C ASP A 94 -1.49 -11.93 15.90
N ASN A 95 -0.38 -11.22 15.59
CA ASN A 95 0.14 -10.95 14.25
C ASN A 95 -0.83 -10.11 13.37
N HIS A 96 -1.63 -9.24 13.99
CA HIS A 96 -2.34 -8.22 13.25
C HIS A 96 -1.46 -6.99 13.04
N LEU A 97 -1.47 -6.44 11.84
CA LEU A 97 -0.72 -5.25 11.49
C LEU A 97 -1.37 -4.00 12.09
N LEU A 98 -0.78 -3.40 13.11
CA LEU A 98 -1.31 -2.21 13.79
C LEU A 98 -0.98 -0.91 13.06
N ALA A 99 0.24 -0.80 12.51
CA ALA A 99 0.65 0.42 11.83
C ALA A 99 1.69 0.16 10.73
N ILE A 100 1.71 1.05 9.73
CA ILE A 100 2.79 1.21 8.75
C ILE A 100 3.22 2.66 8.77
N ASN A 101 4.52 2.90 8.89
CA ASN A 101 5.14 4.19 8.64
C ASN A 101 5.96 4.09 7.34
N ASP A 102 5.58 4.84 6.31
CA ASP A 102 6.25 4.91 5.03
C ASP A 102 6.81 6.32 4.84
N ASN A 103 8.08 6.53 5.24
CA ASN A 103 8.74 7.84 5.20
C ASN A 103 7.92 8.98 5.82
N GLY A 104 7.29 8.73 6.98
CA GLY A 104 6.46 9.72 7.67
C GLY A 104 4.98 9.70 7.25
N PHE A 105 4.59 8.98 6.21
CA PHE A 105 3.18 8.72 5.94
C PHE A 105 2.72 7.50 6.75
N VAL A 106 1.93 7.75 7.79
CA VAL A 106 1.51 6.71 8.74
C VAL A 106 0.11 6.22 8.44
N SER A 107 -0.07 4.90 8.45
CA SER A 107 -1.37 4.23 8.40
C SER A 107 -1.56 3.40 9.66
N ASN A 108 -2.66 3.60 10.38
CA ASN A 108 -3.07 2.80 11.54
C ASN A 108 -4.25 1.92 11.19
N TYR A 109 -4.27 0.73 11.75
CA TYR A 109 -5.29 -0.30 11.53
C TYR A 109 -5.89 -0.73 12.86
N PHE A 110 -7.20 -0.87 12.89
CA PHE A 110 -7.95 -1.28 14.07
C PHE A 110 -8.77 -2.53 13.73
N TYR A 111 -8.83 -3.44 14.66
CA TYR A 111 -9.47 -4.73 14.52
C TYR A 111 -10.57 -4.90 15.58
N ASP A 112 -11.55 -5.73 15.29
CA ASP A 112 -12.54 -6.18 16.28
C ASP A 112 -12.03 -7.43 17.01
N ALA A 113 -12.85 -7.93 17.92
CA ALA A 113 -12.52 -9.10 18.72
C ALA A 113 -12.44 -10.42 17.90
N ALA A 114 -12.91 -10.40 16.65
CA ALA A 114 -12.80 -11.52 15.72
C ALA A 114 -11.54 -11.44 14.83
N GLY A 115 -10.72 -10.37 15.00
CA GLY A 115 -9.54 -10.13 14.16
C GLY A 115 -9.86 -9.53 12.79
N GLU A 116 -11.11 -9.08 12.56
CA GLU A 116 -11.48 -8.42 11.32
C GLU A 116 -11.15 -6.92 11.39
N ARG A 117 -10.54 -6.39 10.34
CA ARG A 117 -10.18 -4.97 10.31
C ARG A 117 -11.41 -4.09 10.17
N THR A 118 -11.64 -3.22 11.17
CA THR A 118 -12.80 -2.32 11.23
C THR A 118 -12.50 -0.92 10.73
N VAL A 119 -11.28 -0.42 10.98
CA VAL A 119 -10.90 0.96 10.62
C VAL A 119 -9.47 1.00 10.09
N LYS A 120 -9.25 1.86 9.11
CA LYS A 120 -7.94 2.34 8.69
C LYS A 120 -7.91 3.87 8.76
N ILE A 121 -6.90 4.43 9.41
CA ILE A 121 -6.64 5.87 9.43
C ILE A 121 -5.26 6.11 8.82
N SER A 122 -5.15 7.08 7.93
CA SER A 122 -3.85 7.41 7.31
C SER A 122 -3.68 8.91 7.19
N ALA A 123 -2.49 9.40 7.54
CA ALA A 123 -2.11 10.80 7.35
C ALA A 123 -0.57 10.91 7.26
N PRO A 124 -0.04 12.01 6.66
CA PRO A 124 1.34 12.37 6.87
C PRO A 124 1.57 12.59 8.36
N ASP A 125 2.67 12.08 8.88
CA ASP A 125 3.13 12.28 10.26
C ASP A 125 2.04 12.03 11.34
N LEU A 126 1.14 11.10 11.13
CA LEU A 126 0.13 10.75 12.11
C LEU A 126 0.78 10.19 13.39
N SER A 127 0.30 10.61 14.56
CA SER A 127 0.73 10.02 15.82
C SER A 127 0.33 8.56 15.92
N VAL A 128 1.28 7.71 16.27
CA VAL A 128 1.05 6.29 16.57
C VAL A 128 0.98 6.14 18.08
N PHE A 129 -0.10 5.56 18.57
CA PHE A 129 -0.25 5.22 20.00
C PHE A 129 0.02 3.73 20.19
N VAL A 130 0.94 3.43 21.10
CA VAL A 130 1.23 2.07 21.54
C VAL A 130 0.94 1.96 23.02
N ASN A 131 0.04 1.06 23.41
CA ASN A 131 -0.37 0.87 24.80
C ASN A 131 -0.81 2.17 25.51
N GLY A 132 -1.48 3.06 24.79
CA GLY A 132 -1.94 4.34 25.32
C GLY A 132 -0.88 5.44 25.45
N ALA A 133 0.37 5.18 25.07
CA ALA A 133 1.42 6.17 24.97
C ALA A 133 1.60 6.65 23.52
N GLU A 134 1.70 7.96 23.33
CA GLU A 134 1.96 8.55 22.03
C GLU A 134 3.41 8.24 21.60
N ALA A 135 3.56 7.40 20.59
CA ALA A 135 4.87 7.01 20.05
C ALA A 135 5.42 8.02 19.03
N LEU A 136 4.52 8.75 18.32
CA LEU A 136 4.87 9.80 17.37
C LEU A 136 3.77 10.87 17.37
N LYS A 137 4.13 12.14 17.31
CA LYS A 137 3.21 13.28 17.37
C LYS A 137 3.05 13.94 16.03
N ASN A 138 1.83 14.25 15.61
CA ASN A 138 1.60 15.21 14.56
C ASN A 138 0.29 16.00 14.57
N ASP A 139 0.41 17.20 13.99
CA ASP A 139 -0.57 18.30 14.02
C ASP A 139 -1.21 18.54 12.63
N SER A 140 -1.38 17.52 11.79
CA SER A 140 -1.72 17.73 10.40
C SER A 140 -3.14 17.34 9.97
N ALA A 141 -3.74 18.24 9.19
CA ALA A 141 -5.16 18.36 8.89
C ALA A 141 -5.74 17.41 7.81
N LEU A 142 -5.00 16.45 7.29
CA LEU A 142 -5.47 15.59 6.18
C LEU A 142 -5.51 14.11 6.56
N VAL A 143 -6.26 13.79 7.58
CA VAL A 143 -6.52 12.40 7.97
C VAL A 143 -7.42 11.73 6.93
N LYS A 144 -6.94 10.66 6.31
CA LYS A 144 -7.76 9.77 5.50
C LYS A 144 -8.33 8.66 6.37
N PHE A 145 -9.64 8.51 6.34
CA PHE A 145 -10.38 7.50 7.09
C PHE A 145 -11.03 6.50 6.15
N VAL A 146 -10.96 5.22 6.50
CA VAL A 146 -11.72 4.14 5.85
C VAL A 146 -12.31 3.26 6.94
N GLY A 147 -13.63 3.15 7.00
CA GLY A 147 -14.36 2.26 7.90
C GLY A 147 -14.89 1.03 7.12
N TYR A 148 -14.60 -0.14 7.62
CA TYR A 148 -15.08 -1.43 7.10
C TYR A 148 -16.29 -1.84 7.94
N VAL A 149 -17.47 -1.29 7.60
CA VAL A 149 -18.71 -1.45 8.39
C VAL A 149 -19.19 -2.91 8.37
N SER A 150 -19.01 -3.55 7.23
CA SER A 150 -19.32 -4.96 7.03
C SER A 150 -18.63 -5.47 5.75
N PRO A 151 -18.64 -6.77 5.46
CA PRO A 151 -18.17 -7.29 4.18
C PRO A 151 -18.87 -6.68 2.95
N TYR A 152 -20.03 -6.06 3.17
CA TYR A 152 -20.85 -5.47 2.10
C TYR A 152 -20.71 -3.96 1.97
N LEU A 153 -20.10 -3.26 2.96
CA LEU A 153 -20.09 -1.81 3.02
C LEU A 153 -18.76 -1.28 3.58
N VAL A 154 -18.10 -0.48 2.78
CA VAL A 154 -16.93 0.31 3.16
C VAL A 154 -17.27 1.78 3.03
N VAL A 155 -16.91 2.59 4.00
CA VAL A 155 -17.12 4.04 4.02
C VAL A 155 -15.79 4.77 4.13
N SER A 156 -15.71 5.99 3.60
CA SER A 156 -14.50 6.81 3.68
C SER A 156 -14.82 8.30 3.79
N ASN A 157 -13.77 9.12 3.93
CA ASN A 157 -13.90 10.57 4.04
C ASN A 157 -14.84 11.17 2.97
N GLY A 158 -15.55 12.22 3.35
CA GLY A 158 -16.47 12.93 2.47
C GLY A 158 -17.75 12.16 2.15
N GLY A 159 -18.10 11.17 2.98
CA GLY A 159 -19.31 10.37 2.79
C GLY A 159 -19.28 9.43 1.60
N ARG A 160 -18.08 9.17 1.06
CA ARG A 160 -17.90 8.16 0.01
C ARG A 160 -18.11 6.78 0.57
N TYR A 161 -18.73 5.91 -0.21
CA TYR A 161 -18.94 4.52 0.16
C TYR A 161 -18.74 3.57 -1.02
N THR A 162 -18.43 2.33 -0.69
CA THR A 162 -18.44 1.21 -1.64
C THR A 162 -19.34 0.13 -1.10
N LYS A 163 -20.36 -0.22 -1.86
CA LYS A 163 -21.20 -1.39 -1.60
C LYS A 163 -20.71 -2.58 -2.42
N HIS A 164 -20.48 -3.69 -1.75
CA HIS A 164 -20.14 -4.96 -2.40
C HIS A 164 -21.38 -5.83 -2.52
N ILE A 165 -21.57 -6.41 -3.68
CA ILE A 165 -22.71 -7.27 -4.00
C ILE A 165 -22.17 -8.68 -4.21
N TYR A 166 -22.75 -9.64 -3.49
CA TYR A 166 -22.33 -11.04 -3.51
C TYR A 166 -23.44 -11.95 -4.05
N ALA A 167 -23.02 -13.00 -4.74
CA ALA A 167 -23.84 -14.17 -5.04
C ALA A 167 -23.22 -15.35 -4.28
N GLY A 168 -23.87 -15.80 -3.21
CA GLY A 168 -23.26 -16.73 -2.26
C GLY A 168 -22.02 -16.10 -1.61
N THR A 169 -20.88 -16.74 -1.73
CA THR A 169 -19.59 -16.26 -1.19
C THR A 169 -18.76 -15.43 -2.19
N GLN A 170 -19.19 -15.36 -3.45
CA GLN A 170 -18.47 -14.68 -4.50
C GLN A 170 -18.95 -13.24 -4.67
N ARG A 171 -18.03 -12.26 -4.59
CA ARG A 171 -18.33 -10.87 -4.91
C ARG A 171 -18.46 -10.71 -6.43
N ILE A 172 -19.68 -10.36 -6.88
CA ILE A 172 -20.02 -10.22 -8.31
C ILE A 172 -19.96 -8.78 -8.80
N ALA A 173 -20.16 -7.80 -7.92
CA ALA A 173 -20.12 -6.39 -8.28
C ALA A 173 -19.73 -5.52 -7.08
N SER A 174 -19.31 -4.29 -7.39
CA SER A 174 -19.13 -3.23 -6.40
C SER A 174 -19.69 -1.92 -6.96
N LYS A 175 -20.46 -1.21 -6.14
CA LYS A 175 -20.99 0.12 -6.45
C LYS A 175 -20.28 1.14 -5.57
N VAL A 176 -19.63 2.11 -6.20
CA VAL A 176 -19.06 3.29 -5.52
C VAL A 176 -20.09 4.41 -5.58
N GLY A 177 -20.21 5.17 -4.50
CA GLY A 177 -21.07 6.33 -4.40
C GLY A 177 -20.61 7.28 -3.31
N ASP A 178 -21.31 8.39 -3.19
CA ASP A 178 -21.13 9.40 -2.15
C ASP A 178 -22.48 9.82 -1.58
N ILE A 179 -22.49 10.74 -0.60
CA ILE A 179 -23.73 11.25 0.00
C ILE A 179 -24.61 11.95 -1.04
N GLU A 180 -24.02 12.68 -1.97
CA GLU A 180 -24.75 13.40 -3.02
C GLU A 180 -25.42 12.43 -4.00
N SER A 181 -24.69 11.40 -4.43
CA SER A 181 -25.24 10.38 -5.32
C SER A 181 -26.29 9.49 -4.64
N PHE A 182 -26.29 9.42 -3.30
CA PHE A 182 -27.27 8.64 -2.56
C PHE A 182 -28.67 9.23 -2.66
N GLY A 183 -28.80 10.55 -2.70
CA GLY A 183 -30.07 11.29 -2.90
C GLY A 183 -30.52 11.35 -4.36
N ALA A 184 -29.61 11.19 -5.29
CA ALA A 184 -29.83 11.38 -6.73
C ALA A 184 -30.02 10.08 -7.52
N ASP A 185 -30.19 8.91 -6.88
CA ASP A 185 -30.50 7.66 -7.60
C ASP A 185 -31.93 7.75 -8.18
N PRO A 186 -32.09 7.93 -9.50
CA PRO A 186 -33.41 8.12 -10.13
C PRO A 186 -34.35 6.94 -9.86
N ARG A 187 -33.80 5.72 -9.70
CA ARG A 187 -34.57 4.50 -9.43
C ARG A 187 -35.19 4.56 -8.04
N ARG A 188 -34.52 5.18 -7.09
CA ARG A 188 -35.00 5.32 -5.73
C ARG A 188 -36.13 6.34 -5.62
N VAL A 189 -36.08 7.40 -6.43
CA VAL A 189 -37.14 8.41 -6.52
C VAL A 189 -38.40 7.81 -7.14
N GLU A 190 -38.27 7.04 -8.21
CA GLU A 190 -39.39 6.39 -8.88
C GLU A 190 -40.06 5.31 -8.05
N TYR A 191 -39.25 4.41 -7.43
CA TYR A 191 -39.78 3.28 -6.66
C TYR A 191 -40.27 3.64 -5.25
N ALA A 192 -39.74 4.70 -4.66
CA ALA A 192 -40.20 5.15 -3.35
C ALA A 192 -41.50 5.97 -3.39
N GLY A 193 -42.01 6.26 -4.58
CA GLY A 193 -43.21 7.12 -4.73
C GLY A 193 -42.99 8.54 -4.20
N ALA A 194 -41.77 8.89 -3.91
CA ALA A 194 -41.39 10.21 -3.41
C ALA A 194 -41.14 11.15 -4.58
N ASN A 195 -42.18 11.49 -5.32
CA ASN A 195 -42.20 12.75 -6.06
C ASN A 195 -42.28 13.85 -5.03
N LEU A 196 -41.14 14.20 -4.44
CA LEU A 196 -40.98 15.44 -3.71
C LEU A 196 -40.93 16.55 -4.75
N LYS A 197 -42.06 17.16 -5.02
CA LYS A 197 -42.14 18.46 -5.63
C LYS A 197 -41.68 19.52 -4.64
#